data_233305b52309d555b192675ac39323bd
#
_entry.id   233305b52309d555b192675ac39323bd
#
_cell.length_a   1.000
_cell.length_b   1.000
_cell.length_c   1.000
_cell.angle_alpha   90.00
_cell.angle_beta   90.00
_cell.angle_gamma   90.00
#
_symmetry.space_group_name_H-M   'P 1'
#
loop_
_entity.id
_entity.type
_entity.pdbx_description
1 polymer ?
#
loop_
_entity_poly.entity_id
_entity_poly.type
_entity_poly.pdbx_seq_one_letter_code
_entity_poly.pdbx_strand_id
1 'polypeptide(L)'
;MTYGDFLKMNNIENVVERLQDFIKENVDNKFKRKGIIVGLSGGVDSAVTATLAVKALGSKRVLGLIMPEKESDPKSKEFAERLAKKLEIKTEIVDLTNILESFRVYNIREEIIKEKFPEFDNNCKYRIKIPDELLKKNSMSFPFLEIENSFKQIFKFRLSLEEYLTMYAATSIKLRVRMTTLYFNGEKNQYLIMGSTNKSEAIQGYFVKYGDGGVDLEPLWNLYKTQVYQIAKFLDIPEEITQRKPSPDTWSLNVSDEEFFFGMTYDIIDSLCYAMEKNIPLKEICENKNWNYDEVKKAWSMIERKKELSIHMREMPPTFDF
;
A
#
# COMPACT_ATOMS: atom_id res chain seq x y z
N MET A 1 -29.70 -0.89 -13.34
CA MET A 1 -28.23 -0.78 -13.42
C MET A 1 -27.66 -1.95 -12.66
N THR A 2 -26.84 -2.77 -13.26
CA THR A 2 -26.16 -3.86 -12.56
C THR A 2 -25.07 -3.24 -11.69
N TYR A 3 -25.06 -3.50 -10.39
CA TYR A 3 -24.12 -2.89 -9.40
C TYR A 3 -22.62 -3.22 -9.65
N GLY A 4 -22.31 -4.09 -10.60
CA GLY A 4 -20.95 -4.25 -11.12
C GLY A 4 -20.39 -3.00 -11.81
N ASP A 5 -21.27 -2.07 -12.20
CA ASP A 5 -20.91 -0.89 -12.97
C ASP A 5 -20.63 0.37 -12.14
N PHE A 6 -20.93 0.42 -10.84
CA PHE A 6 -20.76 1.66 -10.05
C PHE A 6 -19.30 2.01 -9.73
N LEU A 7 -18.40 1.04 -9.72
CA LEU A 7 -16.95 1.27 -9.61
C LEU A 7 -16.29 1.52 -10.98
N LYS A 8 -17.06 1.34 -12.07
CA LYS A 8 -16.60 1.62 -13.42
C LYS A 8 -16.56 3.13 -13.67
N MET A 9 -15.43 3.60 -14.14
CA MET A 9 -15.26 5.01 -14.50
C MET A 9 -15.78 5.26 -15.91
N ASN A 10 -16.87 6.02 -16.03
CA ASN A 10 -17.49 6.31 -17.34
C ASN A 10 -16.68 7.32 -18.18
N ASN A 11 -15.89 8.16 -17.54
CA ASN A 11 -15.06 9.17 -18.22
C ASN A 11 -13.69 9.24 -17.54
N ILE A 12 -12.85 8.25 -17.82
CA ILE A 12 -11.50 8.13 -17.24
C ILE A 12 -10.62 9.30 -17.67
N GLU A 13 -10.73 9.75 -18.90
CA GLU A 13 -9.97 10.88 -19.44
C GLU A 13 -10.18 12.15 -18.61
N ASN A 14 -11.43 12.53 -18.37
CA ASN A 14 -11.75 13.69 -17.53
C ASN A 14 -11.24 13.52 -16.08
N VAL A 15 -11.30 12.31 -15.53
CA VAL A 15 -10.73 12.06 -14.18
C VAL A 15 -9.21 12.25 -14.18
N VAL A 16 -8.52 11.75 -15.20
CA VAL A 16 -7.07 11.91 -15.34
C VAL A 16 -6.69 13.37 -15.53
N GLU A 17 -7.42 14.15 -16.33
CA GLU A 17 -7.22 15.59 -16.49
C GLU A 17 -7.38 16.33 -15.16
N ARG A 18 -8.46 16.07 -14.43
CA ARG A 18 -8.70 16.67 -13.11
C ARG A 18 -7.61 16.32 -12.08
N LEU A 19 -7.06 15.11 -12.13
CA LEU A 19 -5.92 14.71 -11.29
C LEU A 19 -4.65 15.47 -11.67
N GLN A 20 -4.41 15.71 -12.96
CA GLN A 20 -3.29 16.52 -13.43
C GLN A 20 -3.46 17.99 -12.98
N ASP A 21 -4.64 18.56 -13.13
CA ASP A 21 -4.93 19.93 -12.68
C ASP A 21 -4.75 20.06 -11.17
N PHE A 22 -5.24 19.07 -10.39
CA PHE A 22 -5.05 19.00 -8.94
C PHE A 22 -3.56 18.99 -8.56
N ILE A 23 -2.75 18.19 -9.24
CA ILE A 23 -1.30 18.13 -9.01
C ILE A 23 -0.66 19.47 -9.33
N LYS A 24 -0.95 20.03 -10.51
CA LYS A 24 -0.37 21.29 -10.99
C LYS A 24 -0.75 22.46 -10.08
N GLU A 25 -2.02 22.57 -9.71
CA GLU A 25 -2.51 23.64 -8.83
C GLU A 25 -1.82 23.60 -7.46
N ASN A 26 -1.67 22.42 -6.86
CA ASN A 26 -1.01 22.29 -5.57
C ASN A 26 0.49 22.62 -5.65
N VAL A 27 1.18 22.17 -6.71
CA VAL A 27 2.63 22.39 -6.83
C VAL A 27 2.94 23.83 -7.18
N ASP A 28 2.27 24.40 -8.18
CA ASP A 28 2.62 25.70 -8.75
C ASP A 28 2.04 26.88 -7.94
N ASN A 29 0.77 26.78 -7.53
CA ASN A 29 0.03 27.89 -6.95
C ASN A 29 -0.03 27.82 -5.43
N LYS A 30 -0.47 26.69 -4.87
CA LYS A 30 -0.69 26.54 -3.43
C LYS A 30 0.62 26.46 -2.64
N PHE A 31 1.50 25.52 -2.98
CA PHE A 31 2.74 25.27 -2.25
C PHE A 31 3.97 25.90 -2.87
N LYS A 32 3.87 26.37 -4.13
CA LYS A 32 4.94 27.07 -4.87
C LYS A 32 6.26 26.30 -4.84
N ARG A 33 6.21 25.03 -5.24
CA ARG A 33 7.37 24.12 -5.27
C ARG A 33 7.85 23.89 -6.71
N LYS A 34 9.11 23.51 -6.82
CA LYS A 34 9.75 23.33 -8.14
C LYS A 34 9.35 22.04 -8.84
N GLY A 35 8.87 21.04 -8.10
CA GLY A 35 8.51 19.74 -8.64
C GLY A 35 8.04 18.76 -7.56
N ILE A 36 8.06 17.48 -7.91
CA ILE A 36 7.54 16.37 -7.10
C ILE A 36 8.59 15.27 -6.99
N ILE A 37 8.61 14.62 -5.81
CA ILE A 37 9.27 13.33 -5.59
C ILE A 37 8.21 12.25 -5.41
N VAL A 38 8.41 11.12 -6.08
CA VAL A 38 7.61 9.89 -5.90
C VAL A 38 8.51 8.74 -5.51
N GLY A 39 8.13 8.00 -4.49
CA GLY A 39 8.73 6.71 -4.18
C GLY A 39 8.27 5.65 -5.20
N LEU A 40 9.20 5.11 -5.98
CA LEU A 40 8.91 4.08 -6.98
C LEU A 40 9.10 2.69 -6.36
N SER A 41 8.00 2.01 -6.07
CA SER A 41 8.00 0.67 -5.47
C SER A 41 7.93 -0.48 -6.48
N GLY A 42 7.70 -0.16 -7.77
CA GLY A 42 7.39 -1.17 -8.78
C GLY A 42 5.96 -1.72 -8.68
N GLY A 43 5.10 -1.16 -7.85
CA GLY A 43 3.67 -1.44 -7.75
C GLY A 43 2.81 -0.48 -8.56
N VAL A 44 1.55 -0.88 -8.82
CA VAL A 44 0.62 -0.14 -9.69
C VAL A 44 0.31 1.27 -9.19
N ASP A 45 0.13 1.46 -7.87
CA ASP A 45 -0.22 2.76 -7.29
C ASP A 45 0.91 3.78 -7.51
N SER A 46 2.15 3.42 -7.17
CA SER A 46 3.31 4.29 -7.41
C SER A 46 3.53 4.56 -8.90
N ALA A 47 3.22 3.59 -9.77
CA ALA A 47 3.32 3.74 -11.22
C ALA A 47 2.30 4.75 -11.77
N VAL A 48 1.04 4.65 -11.33
CA VAL A 48 -0.02 5.61 -11.69
C VAL A 48 0.32 7.00 -11.16
N THR A 49 0.74 7.10 -9.90
CA THR A 49 1.15 8.35 -9.26
C THR A 49 2.27 9.04 -10.03
N ALA A 50 3.36 8.32 -10.35
CA ALA A 50 4.48 8.89 -11.10
C ALA A 50 4.08 9.33 -12.52
N THR A 51 3.23 8.54 -13.20
CA THR A 51 2.75 8.87 -14.54
C THR A 51 1.87 10.12 -14.54
N LEU A 52 0.98 10.26 -13.54
CA LEU A 52 0.17 11.47 -13.36
C LEU A 52 1.04 12.70 -13.09
N ALA A 53 2.09 12.57 -12.26
CA ALA A 53 3.03 13.65 -12.00
C ALA A 53 3.72 14.13 -13.27
N VAL A 54 4.21 13.19 -14.10
CA VAL A 54 4.86 13.52 -15.38
C VAL A 54 3.90 14.18 -16.36
N LYS A 55 2.67 13.69 -16.44
CA LYS A 55 1.64 14.30 -17.30
C LYS A 55 1.27 15.72 -16.84
N ALA A 56 1.25 15.97 -15.55
CA ALA A 56 0.93 17.29 -14.98
C ALA A 56 2.08 18.30 -15.12
N LEU A 57 3.33 17.90 -14.85
CA LEU A 57 4.45 18.81 -14.67
C LEU A 57 5.57 18.66 -15.71
N GLY A 58 5.56 17.58 -16.48
CA GLY A 58 6.68 17.18 -17.35
C GLY A 58 7.78 16.42 -16.57
N SER A 59 8.51 15.55 -17.28
CA SER A 59 9.50 14.64 -16.69
C SER A 59 10.64 15.34 -15.93
N LYS A 60 11.03 16.54 -16.35
CA LYS A 60 12.11 17.32 -15.71
C LYS A 60 11.79 17.81 -14.30
N ARG A 61 10.52 17.85 -13.93
CA ARG A 61 10.04 18.30 -12.61
C ARG A 61 9.62 17.14 -11.71
N VAL A 62 9.90 15.91 -12.11
CA VAL A 62 9.60 14.70 -11.34
C VAL A 62 10.88 13.93 -11.05
N LEU A 63 11.09 13.59 -9.78
CA LEU A 63 12.20 12.75 -9.32
C LEU A 63 11.64 11.46 -8.75
N GLY A 64 12.07 10.32 -9.26
CA GLY A 64 11.74 9.00 -8.72
C GLY A 64 12.79 8.55 -7.70
N LEU A 65 12.38 8.17 -6.49
CA LEU A 65 13.26 7.49 -5.55
C LEU A 65 12.96 5.99 -5.52
N ILE A 66 13.99 5.19 -5.75
CA ILE A 66 13.94 3.73 -5.64
C ILE A 66 14.71 3.36 -4.36
N MET A 67 14.00 2.79 -3.38
CA MET A 67 14.52 2.60 -2.02
C MET A 67 14.48 1.12 -1.62
N PRO A 68 15.34 0.28 -2.24
CA PRO A 68 15.44 -1.14 -1.90
C PRO A 68 16.02 -1.33 -0.50
N GLU A 69 15.77 -2.49 0.07
CA GLU A 69 16.40 -2.98 1.29
C GLU A 69 16.55 -4.51 1.23
N LYS A 70 17.24 -5.11 2.19
CA LYS A 70 17.66 -6.52 2.22
C LYS A 70 16.55 -7.54 1.88
N GLU A 71 15.29 -7.25 2.28
CA GLU A 71 14.15 -8.14 2.09
C GLU A 71 13.24 -7.75 0.92
N SER A 72 13.55 -6.66 0.19
CA SER A 72 12.79 -6.24 -0.98
C SER A 72 12.87 -7.27 -2.11
N ASP A 73 11.75 -7.47 -2.81
CA ASP A 73 11.74 -8.28 -4.02
C ASP A 73 12.59 -7.58 -5.12
N PRO A 74 13.60 -8.25 -5.68
CA PRO A 74 14.44 -7.68 -6.75
C PRO A 74 13.63 -7.16 -7.94
N LYS A 75 12.48 -7.78 -8.25
CA LYS A 75 11.57 -7.33 -9.30
C LYS A 75 10.97 -5.95 -9.03
N SER A 76 10.81 -5.57 -7.76
CA SER A 76 10.31 -4.24 -7.39
C SER A 76 11.23 -3.13 -7.94
N LYS A 77 12.54 -3.28 -7.75
CA LYS A 77 13.53 -2.35 -8.30
C LYS A 77 13.53 -2.37 -9.83
N GLU A 78 13.53 -3.55 -10.44
CA GLU A 78 13.54 -3.70 -11.90
C GLU A 78 12.33 -2.99 -12.54
N PHE A 79 11.13 -3.19 -12.02
CA PHE A 79 9.92 -2.57 -12.54
C PHE A 79 9.91 -1.05 -12.32
N ALA A 80 10.42 -0.58 -11.17
CA ALA A 80 10.57 0.85 -10.90
C ALA A 80 11.53 1.52 -11.90
N GLU A 81 12.69 0.89 -12.20
CA GLU A 81 13.66 1.40 -13.17
C GLU A 81 13.10 1.41 -14.59
N ARG A 82 12.36 0.35 -15.00
CA ARG A 82 11.70 0.30 -16.33
C ARG A 82 10.64 1.38 -16.47
N LEU A 83 9.81 1.59 -15.45
CA LEU A 83 8.82 2.67 -15.46
C LEU A 83 9.50 4.04 -15.56
N ALA A 84 10.52 4.29 -14.75
CA ALA A 84 11.24 5.55 -14.76
C ALA A 84 11.87 5.85 -16.13
N LYS A 85 12.42 4.83 -16.81
CA LYS A 85 12.93 4.92 -18.18
C LYS A 85 11.80 5.25 -19.17
N LYS A 86 10.62 4.59 -19.07
CA LYS A 86 9.46 4.88 -19.92
C LYS A 86 8.97 6.31 -19.74
N LEU A 87 9.01 6.83 -18.51
CA LEU A 87 8.58 8.19 -18.17
C LEU A 87 9.67 9.26 -18.40
N GLU A 88 10.88 8.87 -18.75
CA GLU A 88 12.05 9.74 -18.93
C GLU A 88 12.33 10.62 -17.70
N ILE A 89 12.06 10.13 -16.50
CA ILE A 89 12.32 10.83 -15.25
C ILE A 89 13.70 10.50 -14.69
N LYS A 90 14.29 11.48 -13.98
CA LYS A 90 15.50 11.24 -13.19
C LYS A 90 15.15 10.32 -12.00
N THR A 91 16.06 9.40 -11.68
CA THR A 91 15.94 8.55 -10.49
C THR A 91 17.16 8.62 -9.62
N GLU A 92 16.96 8.43 -8.32
CA GLU A 92 18.00 8.15 -7.35
C GLU A 92 17.70 6.82 -6.66
N ILE A 93 18.72 5.99 -6.49
CA ILE A 93 18.62 4.68 -5.80
C ILE A 93 19.25 4.86 -4.44
N VAL A 94 18.51 4.58 -3.38
CA VAL A 94 19.00 4.66 -1.99
C VAL A 94 18.73 3.33 -1.31
N ASP A 95 19.80 2.55 -1.09
CA ASP A 95 19.71 1.31 -0.31
C ASP A 95 19.53 1.63 1.18
N LEU A 96 18.42 1.13 1.76
CA LEU A 96 18.05 1.39 3.14
C LEU A 96 18.53 0.33 4.12
N THR A 97 19.24 -0.72 3.66
CA THR A 97 19.63 -1.88 4.46
C THR A 97 20.39 -1.46 5.73
N ASN A 98 21.46 -0.69 5.59
CA ASN A 98 22.33 -0.30 6.72
C ASN A 98 21.59 0.53 7.79
N ILE A 99 20.72 1.44 7.36
CA ILE A 99 19.94 2.24 8.32
C ILE A 99 18.93 1.38 9.07
N LEU A 100 18.28 0.42 8.38
CA LEU A 100 17.34 -0.52 9.00
C LEU A 100 18.06 -1.52 9.93
N GLU A 101 19.28 -1.91 9.62
CA GLU A 101 20.14 -2.70 10.51
C GLU A 101 20.49 -1.91 11.78
N SER A 102 20.81 -0.62 11.67
CA SER A 102 21.06 0.27 12.81
C SER A 102 19.83 0.40 13.72
N PHE A 103 18.63 0.37 13.18
CA PHE A 103 17.38 0.28 13.92
C PHE A 103 17.04 -1.13 14.42
N ARG A 104 17.91 -2.13 14.16
CA ARG A 104 17.71 -3.54 14.52
C ARG A 104 16.42 -4.16 13.97
N VAL A 105 15.87 -3.63 12.87
CA VAL A 105 14.58 -4.08 12.31
C VAL A 105 14.59 -5.59 12.03
N TYR A 106 15.65 -6.07 11.41
CA TYR A 106 15.81 -7.50 11.08
C TYR A 106 16.04 -8.35 12.34
N ASN A 107 16.93 -7.91 13.25
CA ASN A 107 17.23 -8.63 14.48
C ASN A 107 16.02 -8.82 15.38
N ILE A 108 15.21 -7.75 15.60
CA ILE A 108 13.98 -7.82 16.39
C ILE A 108 13.03 -8.90 15.87
N ARG A 109 12.91 -9.00 14.55
CA ARG A 109 12.05 -10.00 13.90
C ARG A 109 12.66 -11.39 13.96
N GLU A 110 13.98 -11.51 13.73
CA GLU A 110 14.70 -12.78 13.79
C GLU A 110 14.74 -13.37 15.21
N GLU A 111 14.81 -12.56 16.25
CA GLU A 111 14.75 -13.02 17.64
C GLU A 111 13.43 -13.79 17.89
N ILE A 112 12.29 -13.21 17.52
CA ILE A 112 10.97 -13.87 17.64
C ILE A 112 10.89 -15.13 16.77
N ILE A 113 11.42 -15.07 15.54
CA ILE A 113 11.41 -16.20 14.62
C ILE A 113 12.22 -17.37 15.18
N LYS A 114 13.42 -17.11 15.71
CA LYS A 114 14.31 -18.14 16.26
C LYS A 114 13.76 -18.80 17.52
N GLU A 115 12.96 -18.10 18.31
CA GLU A 115 12.21 -18.70 19.43
C GLU A 115 11.18 -19.74 18.97
N LYS A 116 10.55 -19.52 17.80
CA LYS A 116 9.56 -20.44 17.22
C LYS A 116 10.20 -21.54 16.37
N PHE A 117 11.27 -21.19 15.68
CA PHE A 117 11.96 -22.05 14.73
C PHE A 117 13.49 -21.90 14.92
N PRO A 118 14.10 -22.63 15.87
CA PRO A 118 15.53 -22.51 16.19
C PRO A 118 16.49 -22.76 15.01
N GLU A 119 16.03 -23.51 14.00
CA GLU A 119 16.79 -23.83 12.78
C GLU A 119 16.77 -22.69 11.74
N PHE A 120 16.19 -21.54 12.08
CA PHE A 120 16.12 -20.38 11.19
C PHE A 120 17.53 -19.87 10.84
N ASP A 121 17.81 -19.80 9.54
CA ASP A 121 19.07 -19.31 8.98
C ASP A 121 18.84 -18.29 7.83
N ASN A 122 19.93 -17.81 7.22
CA ASN A 122 19.89 -16.82 6.16
C ASN A 122 19.26 -17.33 4.84
N ASN A 123 19.03 -18.63 4.69
CA ASN A 123 18.38 -19.22 3.53
C ASN A 123 16.87 -19.35 3.73
N CYS A 124 16.41 -19.15 4.96
CA CYS A 124 14.99 -19.15 5.29
C CYS A 124 14.35 -17.81 4.89
N LYS A 125 13.09 -17.88 4.46
CA LYS A 125 12.24 -16.73 4.21
C LYS A 125 11.03 -16.77 5.13
N TYR A 126 10.44 -15.62 5.42
CA TYR A 126 9.29 -15.56 6.32
C TYR A 126 8.33 -14.44 5.97
N ARG A 127 7.09 -14.61 6.42
CA ARG A 127 6.02 -13.62 6.31
C ARG A 127 5.02 -13.76 7.44
N ILE A 128 4.28 -12.70 7.70
CA ILE A 128 3.04 -12.76 8.47
C ILE A 128 1.87 -12.87 7.48
N LYS A 129 0.94 -13.76 7.77
CA LYS A 129 -0.25 -14.00 6.96
C LYS A 129 -1.48 -14.15 7.82
N ILE A 130 -2.62 -13.64 7.36
CA ILE A 130 -3.92 -13.95 7.94
C ILE A 130 -4.47 -15.25 7.33
N PRO A 131 -5.32 -16.00 8.06
CA PRO A 131 -5.87 -17.26 7.55
C PRO A 131 -6.69 -17.09 6.27
N ASP A 132 -6.48 -17.99 5.30
CA ASP A 132 -7.12 -17.93 3.97
C ASP A 132 -8.66 -18.03 4.00
N GLU A 133 -9.24 -18.63 5.05
CA GLU A 133 -10.68 -18.84 5.18
C GLU A 133 -11.33 -17.90 6.21
N LEU A 134 -10.79 -16.69 6.34
CA LEU A 134 -11.23 -15.73 7.34
C LEU A 134 -12.74 -15.45 7.30
N LEU A 135 -13.33 -15.37 6.12
CA LEU A 135 -14.76 -15.12 5.94
C LEU A 135 -15.63 -16.35 6.16
N LYS A 136 -15.10 -17.55 5.95
CA LYS A 136 -15.84 -18.82 6.04
C LYS A 136 -15.92 -19.37 7.45
N LYS A 137 -14.92 -19.16 8.30
CA LYS A 137 -14.85 -19.71 9.67
C LYS A 137 -15.31 -18.70 10.72
N ASN A 138 -16.06 -19.17 11.72
CA ASN A 138 -16.50 -18.36 12.86
C ASN A 138 -15.42 -18.16 13.93
N SER A 139 -14.15 -18.26 13.60
CA SER A 139 -13.03 -18.08 14.52
C SER A 139 -12.39 -16.70 14.39
N MET A 140 -12.07 -16.08 15.52
CA MET A 140 -11.15 -14.93 15.52
C MET A 140 -9.82 -15.41 14.97
N SER A 141 -9.44 -14.88 13.82
CA SER A 141 -8.25 -15.30 13.11
C SER A 141 -7.11 -14.37 13.46
N PHE A 142 -6.23 -14.81 14.35
CA PHE A 142 -4.97 -14.12 14.56
C PHE A 142 -4.04 -14.38 13.37
N PRO A 143 -3.27 -13.39 12.94
CA PRO A 143 -2.19 -13.57 12.00
C PRO A 143 -1.21 -14.64 12.51
N PHE A 144 -0.62 -15.38 11.60
CA PHE A 144 0.40 -16.37 11.91
C PHE A 144 1.68 -16.13 11.12
N LEU A 145 2.78 -16.58 11.67
CA LEU A 145 4.09 -16.56 11.04
C LEU A 145 4.23 -17.78 10.12
N GLU A 146 4.53 -17.57 8.85
CA GLU A 146 4.98 -18.61 7.93
C GLU A 146 6.49 -18.48 7.70
N ILE A 147 7.21 -19.60 7.77
CA ILE A 147 8.63 -19.71 7.50
C ILE A 147 8.81 -20.73 6.39
N GLU A 148 9.50 -20.35 5.32
CA GLU A 148 9.96 -21.22 4.25
C GLU A 148 11.44 -21.51 4.47
N ASN A 149 11.82 -22.79 4.64
CA ASN A 149 13.21 -23.19 4.75
C ASN A 149 13.89 -23.34 3.37
N SER A 150 15.21 -23.65 3.36
CA SER A 150 15.98 -23.88 2.12
C SER A 150 15.45 -24.98 1.22
N PHE A 151 14.67 -25.93 1.77
CA PHE A 151 14.04 -27.04 1.05
C PHE A 151 12.64 -26.67 0.53
N LYS A 152 12.22 -25.39 0.62
CA LYS A 152 10.88 -24.92 0.24
C LYS A 152 9.73 -25.51 1.07
N GLN A 153 10.04 -26.01 2.25
CA GLN A 153 9.01 -26.46 3.21
C GLN A 153 8.51 -25.27 3.99
N ILE A 154 7.18 -25.18 4.15
CA ILE A 154 6.51 -24.10 4.89
C ILE A 154 6.08 -24.57 6.27
N PHE A 155 6.52 -23.88 7.30
CA PHE A 155 6.15 -24.06 8.68
C PHE A 155 5.27 -22.90 9.14
N LYS A 156 4.26 -23.20 9.99
CA LYS A 156 3.30 -22.21 10.47
C LYS A 156 3.31 -22.15 12.00
N PHE A 157 3.44 -20.94 12.52
CA PHE A 157 3.50 -20.70 13.96
C PHE A 157 2.48 -19.63 14.37
N ARG A 158 1.82 -19.88 15.51
CA ARG A 158 1.00 -18.85 16.15
C ARG A 158 1.91 -17.82 16.81
N LEU A 159 1.56 -16.56 16.63
CA LEU A 159 2.17 -15.45 17.35
C LEU A 159 1.27 -15.06 18.53
N SER A 160 1.86 -14.72 19.66
CA SER A 160 1.17 -13.96 20.69
C SER A 160 0.86 -12.55 20.19
N LEU A 161 -0.01 -11.81 20.86
CA LEU A 161 -0.30 -10.43 20.50
C LEU A 161 0.96 -9.55 20.59
N GLU A 162 1.77 -9.76 21.60
CA GLU A 162 3.02 -9.02 21.81
C GLU A 162 4.02 -9.28 20.69
N GLU A 163 4.26 -10.53 20.32
CA GLU A 163 5.14 -10.92 19.21
C GLU A 163 4.66 -10.30 17.90
N TYR A 164 3.37 -10.40 17.61
CA TYR A 164 2.78 -9.81 16.41
C TYR A 164 2.98 -8.29 16.36
N LEU A 165 2.64 -7.59 17.46
CA LEU A 165 2.78 -6.14 17.53
C LEU A 165 4.24 -5.70 17.42
N THR A 166 5.17 -6.45 18.01
CA THR A 166 6.62 -6.17 17.92
C THR A 166 7.11 -6.32 16.48
N MET A 167 6.76 -7.42 15.79
CA MET A 167 7.12 -7.62 14.38
C MET A 167 6.49 -6.56 13.46
N TYR A 168 5.24 -6.18 13.72
CA TYR A 168 4.53 -5.13 12.97
C TYR A 168 5.19 -3.76 13.19
N ALA A 169 5.53 -3.43 14.43
CA ALA A 169 6.20 -2.17 14.77
C ALA A 169 7.59 -2.07 14.11
N ALA A 170 8.39 -3.15 14.14
CA ALA A 170 9.67 -3.24 13.44
C ALA A 170 9.49 -3.04 11.91
N THR A 171 8.46 -3.66 11.32
CA THR A 171 8.13 -3.47 9.90
C THR A 171 7.75 -2.03 9.58
N SER A 172 7.01 -1.35 10.46
CA SER A 172 6.61 0.04 10.28
C SER A 172 7.79 1.02 10.25
N ILE A 173 8.94 0.68 10.85
CA ILE A 173 10.17 1.47 10.74
C ILE A 173 10.63 1.57 9.28
N LYS A 174 10.49 0.50 8.48
CA LYS A 174 10.85 0.51 7.05
C LYS A 174 10.14 1.62 6.28
N LEU A 175 8.86 1.82 6.54
CA LEU A 175 8.03 2.83 5.87
C LEU A 175 8.40 4.25 6.34
N ARG A 176 8.72 4.42 7.65
CA ARG A 176 9.16 5.70 8.19
C ARG A 176 10.53 6.12 7.68
N VAL A 177 11.45 5.17 7.53
CA VAL A 177 12.77 5.44 6.94
C VAL A 177 12.64 5.85 5.46
N ARG A 178 11.73 5.21 4.70
CA ARG A 178 11.40 5.63 3.33
C ARG A 178 10.88 7.07 3.31
N MET A 179 9.92 7.40 4.17
CA MET A 179 9.38 8.76 4.28
C MET A 179 10.49 9.79 4.58
N THR A 180 11.33 9.52 5.59
CA THR A 180 12.44 10.42 5.94
C THR A 180 13.38 10.64 4.74
N THR A 181 13.67 9.59 3.98
CA THR A 181 14.51 9.66 2.77
C THR A 181 13.86 10.50 1.67
N LEU A 182 12.53 10.36 1.48
CA LEU A 182 11.76 11.18 0.55
C LEU A 182 11.83 12.66 0.93
N TYR A 183 11.58 13.00 2.21
CA TYR A 183 11.62 14.40 2.68
C TYR A 183 13.02 15.01 2.62
N PHE A 184 14.08 14.27 2.95
CA PHE A 184 15.45 14.77 2.76
C PHE A 184 15.69 15.23 1.31
N ASN A 185 15.26 14.42 0.33
CA ASN A 185 15.41 14.77 -1.07
C ASN A 185 14.40 15.86 -1.52
N GLY A 186 13.21 15.90 -0.92
CA GLY A 186 12.21 16.93 -1.16
C GLY A 186 12.72 18.31 -0.75
N GLU A 187 13.23 18.44 0.46
CA GLU A 187 13.79 19.68 0.99
C GLU A 187 14.99 20.14 0.16
N LYS A 188 15.95 19.24 -0.12
CA LYS A 188 17.12 19.51 -0.96
C LYS A 188 16.78 20.08 -2.33
N ASN A 189 15.70 19.60 -2.96
CA ASN A 189 15.30 20.00 -4.30
C ASN A 189 14.18 21.07 -4.32
N GLN A 190 13.58 21.42 -3.18
CA GLN A 190 12.36 22.21 -3.07
C GLN A 190 11.16 21.53 -3.78
N TYR A 191 11.05 20.22 -3.65
CA TYR A 191 10.00 19.39 -4.23
C TYR A 191 9.02 18.94 -3.16
N LEU A 192 7.75 18.70 -3.55
CA LEU A 192 6.75 18.05 -2.70
C LEU A 192 6.90 16.53 -2.75
N ILE A 193 6.54 15.89 -1.66
CA ILE A 193 6.43 14.43 -1.61
C ILE A 193 5.02 14.05 -2.03
N MET A 194 4.89 13.21 -3.05
CA MET A 194 3.61 12.72 -3.52
C MET A 194 3.43 11.25 -3.16
N GLY A 195 2.38 10.97 -2.38
CA GLY A 195 1.99 9.65 -1.95
C GLY A 195 1.19 8.88 -2.99
N SER A 196 0.99 7.62 -2.72
CA SER A 196 0.27 6.69 -3.60
C SER A 196 -0.81 5.89 -2.87
N THR A 197 -1.18 6.29 -1.66
CA THR A 197 -2.24 5.64 -0.89
C THR A 197 -3.57 5.81 -1.61
N ASN A 198 -4.25 4.70 -1.89
CA ASN A 198 -5.57 4.69 -2.50
C ASN A 198 -6.69 4.62 -1.44
N LYS A 199 -7.93 4.81 -1.87
CA LYS A 199 -9.10 4.87 -0.97
C LYS A 199 -9.34 3.56 -0.22
N SER A 200 -9.11 2.42 -0.85
CA SER A 200 -9.30 1.08 -0.25
C SER A 200 -8.36 0.87 0.94
N GLU A 201 -7.13 1.35 0.82
CA GLU A 201 -6.11 1.37 1.86
C GLU A 201 -6.42 2.42 2.94
N ALA A 202 -6.73 3.64 2.51
CA ALA A 202 -7.00 4.78 3.39
C ALA A 202 -8.16 4.53 4.36
N ILE A 203 -9.29 3.97 3.87
CA ILE A 203 -10.48 3.69 4.70
C ILE A 203 -10.15 2.71 5.82
N GLN A 204 -9.34 1.69 5.55
CA GLN A 204 -9.04 0.64 6.50
C GLN A 204 -7.75 0.88 7.31
N GLY A 205 -7.04 2.00 7.06
CA GLY A 205 -5.78 2.32 7.72
C GLY A 205 -4.63 1.40 7.30
N TYR A 206 -4.63 0.95 6.05
CA TYR A 206 -3.54 0.17 5.48
C TYR A 206 -2.43 1.09 4.96
N PHE A 207 -1.83 1.80 5.85
CA PHE A 207 -0.64 2.65 5.68
C PHE A 207 -0.01 2.90 7.05
N VAL A 208 1.21 3.37 7.10
CA VAL A 208 1.91 3.73 8.34
C VAL A 208 1.85 5.25 8.53
N LYS A 209 1.22 5.69 9.63
CA LYS A 209 1.20 7.10 9.99
C LYS A 209 2.64 7.63 10.12
N TYR A 210 2.94 8.73 9.42
CA TYR A 210 4.31 9.26 9.28
C TYR A 210 5.31 8.26 8.64
N GLY A 211 4.81 7.33 7.85
CA GLY A 211 5.55 6.49 6.94
C GLY A 211 5.10 6.79 5.52
N ASP A 212 4.54 5.80 4.83
CA ASP A 212 3.92 5.99 3.51
C ASP A 212 2.70 6.93 3.52
N GLY A 213 2.01 7.08 4.67
CA GLY A 213 1.00 8.13 4.86
C GLY A 213 1.55 9.51 5.25
N GLY A 214 2.87 9.69 5.32
CA GLY A 214 3.52 10.97 5.60
C GLY A 214 3.99 11.65 4.33
N VAL A 215 3.09 12.36 3.66
CA VAL A 215 3.33 13.00 2.35
C VAL A 215 2.65 14.37 2.26
N ASP A 216 2.96 15.13 1.22
CA ASP A 216 2.39 16.47 1.01
C ASP A 216 1.17 16.44 0.08
N LEU A 217 1.05 15.41 -0.77
CA LEU A 217 0.03 15.32 -1.81
C LEU A 217 -0.38 13.86 -2.05
N GLU A 218 -1.69 13.58 -2.04
CA GLU A 218 -2.27 12.24 -2.21
C GLU A 218 -3.31 12.22 -3.34
N PRO A 219 -2.89 12.09 -4.61
CA PRO A 219 -3.82 12.13 -5.74
C PRO A 219 -4.78 10.93 -5.79
N LEU A 220 -4.37 9.77 -5.25
CA LEU A 220 -5.16 8.53 -5.30
C LEU A 220 -6.10 8.34 -4.09
N TRP A 221 -6.03 9.20 -3.07
CA TRP A 221 -6.74 9.06 -1.78
C TRP A 221 -8.25 8.81 -1.90
N ASN A 222 -8.87 9.34 -2.93
CA ASN A 222 -10.31 9.21 -3.19
C ASN A 222 -10.66 8.19 -4.29
N LEU A 223 -9.69 7.42 -4.77
CA LEU A 223 -9.88 6.40 -5.80
C LEU A 223 -9.75 5.00 -5.20
N TYR A 224 -10.74 4.15 -5.44
CA TYR A 224 -10.68 2.74 -5.07
C TYR A 224 -9.58 2.00 -5.86
N LYS A 225 -9.04 0.94 -5.31
CA LYS A 225 -7.98 0.14 -5.97
C LYS A 225 -8.39 -0.32 -7.36
N THR A 226 -9.63 -0.77 -7.53
CA THR A 226 -10.19 -1.16 -8.83
C THR A 226 -10.24 0.01 -9.82
N GLN A 227 -10.44 1.23 -9.35
CA GLN A 227 -10.39 2.45 -10.17
C GLN A 227 -8.95 2.82 -10.52
N VAL A 228 -8.00 2.64 -9.60
CA VAL A 228 -6.57 2.83 -9.90
C VAL A 228 -6.12 1.89 -11.03
N TYR A 229 -6.57 0.64 -11.05
CA TYR A 229 -6.30 -0.28 -12.18
C TYR A 229 -6.92 0.19 -13.50
N GLN A 230 -8.11 0.79 -13.50
CA GLN A 230 -8.71 1.35 -14.70
C GLN A 230 -7.88 2.53 -15.23
N ILE A 231 -7.41 3.41 -14.34
CA ILE A 231 -6.50 4.51 -14.70
C ILE A 231 -5.16 3.97 -15.18
N ALA A 232 -4.60 2.93 -14.54
CA ALA A 232 -3.35 2.31 -14.96
C ALA A 232 -3.42 1.80 -16.40
N LYS A 233 -4.52 1.15 -16.76
CA LYS A 233 -4.79 0.70 -18.13
C LYS A 233 -4.91 1.88 -19.11
N PHE A 234 -5.62 2.94 -18.74
CA PHE A 234 -5.76 4.16 -19.57
C PHE A 234 -4.43 4.88 -19.78
N LEU A 235 -3.54 4.87 -18.77
CA LEU A 235 -2.23 5.49 -18.81
C LEU A 235 -1.16 4.59 -19.46
N ASP A 236 -1.53 3.44 -19.99
CA ASP A 236 -0.60 2.46 -20.58
C ASP A 236 0.56 2.09 -19.63
N ILE A 237 0.23 1.86 -18.35
CA ILE A 237 1.21 1.31 -17.39
C ILE A 237 1.62 -0.09 -17.85
N PRO A 238 2.93 -0.44 -17.82
CA PRO A 238 3.41 -1.75 -18.26
C PRO A 238 2.66 -2.92 -17.62
N GLU A 239 2.33 -3.95 -18.43
CA GLU A 239 1.55 -5.09 -17.97
C GLU A 239 2.20 -5.85 -16.82
N GLU A 240 3.52 -5.97 -16.81
CA GLU A 240 4.27 -6.61 -15.74
C GLU A 240 4.05 -5.94 -14.36
N ILE A 241 3.73 -4.64 -14.34
CA ILE A 241 3.36 -3.91 -13.13
C ILE A 241 1.89 -4.13 -12.78
N THR A 242 0.99 -4.04 -13.77
CA THR A 242 -0.45 -4.16 -13.53
C THR A 242 -0.91 -5.59 -13.25
N GLN A 243 -0.19 -6.60 -13.72
CA GLN A 243 -0.47 -8.01 -13.44
C GLN A 243 0.14 -8.50 -12.13
N ARG A 244 1.09 -7.74 -11.55
CA ARG A 244 1.67 -8.09 -10.26
C ARG A 244 0.61 -7.96 -9.16
N LYS A 245 0.48 -8.99 -8.31
CA LYS A 245 -0.39 -8.89 -7.13
C LYS A 245 0.12 -7.78 -6.21
N PRO A 246 -0.76 -6.89 -5.71
CA PRO A 246 -0.38 -5.89 -4.71
C PRO A 246 0.24 -6.56 -3.49
N SER A 247 1.36 -6.01 -3.02
CA SER A 247 2.16 -6.57 -1.93
C SER A 247 2.83 -5.44 -1.15
N PRO A 248 2.94 -5.54 0.19
CA PRO A 248 3.63 -4.55 1.01
C PRO A 248 5.14 -4.49 0.75
N ASP A 249 5.72 -5.53 0.12
CA ASP A 249 7.17 -5.66 -0.16
C ASP A 249 8.06 -5.40 1.08
N THR A 250 7.63 -5.92 2.23
CA THR A 250 8.27 -5.71 3.54
C THR A 250 8.68 -7.00 4.24
N TRP A 251 8.45 -8.15 3.61
CA TRP A 251 8.73 -9.49 4.10
C TRP A 251 9.61 -10.26 3.12
N SER A 252 10.54 -11.07 3.61
CA SER A 252 11.44 -11.85 2.75
C SER A 252 10.73 -12.96 1.97
N LEU A 253 9.58 -13.45 2.45
CA LEU A 253 8.66 -14.32 1.71
C LEU A 253 7.49 -13.49 1.18
N ASN A 254 7.23 -13.56 -0.13
CA ASN A 254 6.18 -12.80 -0.76
C ASN A 254 4.81 -13.06 -0.13
N VAL A 255 4.06 -12.00 0.11
CA VAL A 255 2.69 -11.99 0.61
C VAL A 255 1.92 -10.87 -0.09
N SER A 256 0.70 -11.14 -0.52
CA SER A 256 -0.16 -10.09 -1.06
C SER A 256 -0.82 -9.26 0.06
N ASP A 257 -1.27 -8.06 -0.28
CA ASP A 257 -2.03 -7.21 0.66
C ASP A 257 -3.30 -7.93 1.16
N GLU A 258 -3.94 -8.70 0.29
CA GLU A 258 -5.11 -9.52 0.62
C GLU A 258 -4.78 -10.58 1.67
N GLU A 259 -3.62 -11.25 1.54
CA GLU A 259 -3.16 -12.29 2.48
C GLU A 259 -2.58 -11.72 3.78
N PHE A 260 -1.97 -10.54 3.72
CA PHE A 260 -1.31 -9.93 4.86
C PHE A 260 -2.29 -9.13 5.74
N PHE A 261 -3.17 -8.33 5.14
CA PHE A 261 -3.96 -7.36 5.87
C PHE A 261 -5.47 -7.48 5.64
N PHE A 262 -5.92 -7.61 4.38
CA PHE A 262 -7.35 -7.47 4.10
C PHE A 262 -8.17 -8.70 4.41
N GLY A 263 -7.71 -9.91 4.06
CA GLY A 263 -8.44 -11.17 4.19
C GLY A 263 -9.54 -11.37 3.15
N MET A 264 -9.58 -10.50 2.15
CA MET A 264 -10.55 -10.52 1.05
C MET A 264 -9.99 -9.80 -0.17
N THR A 265 -10.58 -10.03 -1.33
CA THR A 265 -10.15 -9.42 -2.58
C THR A 265 -10.53 -7.93 -2.66
N TYR A 266 -9.80 -7.15 -3.44
CA TYR A 266 -10.09 -5.74 -3.67
C TYR A 266 -11.48 -5.50 -4.29
N ASP A 267 -12.03 -6.41 -5.10
CA ASP A 267 -13.40 -6.29 -5.60
C ASP A 267 -14.44 -6.29 -4.47
N ILE A 268 -14.25 -7.16 -3.47
CA ILE A 268 -15.10 -7.19 -2.27
C ILE A 268 -14.92 -5.92 -1.45
N ILE A 269 -13.67 -5.54 -1.17
CA ILE A 269 -13.33 -4.34 -0.37
C ILE A 269 -13.98 -3.11 -0.97
N ASP A 270 -13.73 -2.84 -2.25
CA ASP A 270 -14.15 -1.62 -2.93
C ASP A 270 -15.66 -1.55 -3.04
N SER A 271 -16.30 -2.69 -3.36
CA SER A 271 -17.77 -2.78 -3.42
C SER A 271 -18.42 -2.48 -2.07
N LEU A 272 -17.88 -3.05 -0.99
CA LEU A 272 -18.44 -2.83 0.35
C LEU A 272 -18.14 -1.41 0.87
N CYS A 273 -16.94 -0.90 0.67
CA CYS A 273 -16.61 0.47 1.03
C CYS A 273 -17.48 1.49 0.28
N TYR A 274 -17.73 1.26 -1.00
CA TYR A 274 -18.63 2.09 -1.79
C TYR A 274 -20.07 2.02 -1.27
N ALA A 275 -20.56 0.81 -0.92
CA ALA A 275 -21.88 0.63 -0.36
C ALA A 275 -22.06 1.36 0.98
N MET A 276 -21.06 1.27 1.85
CA MET A 276 -21.05 2.03 3.12
C MET A 276 -21.12 3.53 2.88
N GLU A 277 -20.34 4.03 1.92
CA GLU A 277 -20.32 5.46 1.57
C GLU A 277 -21.66 5.95 0.99
N LYS A 278 -22.30 5.11 0.19
CA LYS A 278 -23.57 5.44 -0.48
C LYS A 278 -24.80 5.00 0.32
N ASN A 279 -24.63 4.44 1.51
CA ASN A 279 -25.70 3.89 2.34
C ASN A 279 -26.55 2.83 1.61
N ILE A 280 -25.91 2.00 0.77
CA ILE A 280 -26.57 0.90 0.08
C ILE A 280 -26.72 -0.28 1.05
N PRO A 281 -27.94 -0.85 1.21
CA PRO A 281 -28.13 -1.97 2.10
C PRO A 281 -27.31 -3.20 1.72
N LEU A 282 -26.71 -3.87 2.73
CA LEU A 282 -25.88 -5.06 2.52
C LEU A 282 -26.60 -6.15 1.71
N LYS A 283 -27.90 -6.35 1.97
CA LYS A 283 -28.73 -7.33 1.26
C LYS A 283 -28.76 -7.06 -0.24
N GLU A 284 -28.92 -5.80 -0.61
CA GLU A 284 -28.99 -5.36 -2.00
C GLU A 284 -27.68 -5.64 -2.75
N ILE A 285 -26.52 -5.41 -2.13
CA ILE A 285 -25.21 -5.75 -2.71
C ILE A 285 -25.05 -7.26 -2.87
N CYS A 286 -25.44 -8.05 -1.86
CA CYS A 286 -25.34 -9.49 -1.94
C CYS A 286 -26.19 -10.05 -3.08
N GLU A 287 -27.41 -9.56 -3.26
CA GLU A 287 -28.30 -9.97 -4.35
C GLU A 287 -27.71 -9.61 -5.73
N ASN A 288 -27.18 -8.41 -5.88
CA ASN A 288 -26.62 -7.93 -7.15
C ASN A 288 -25.32 -8.62 -7.56
N LYS A 289 -24.47 -8.94 -6.59
CA LYS A 289 -23.17 -9.61 -6.82
C LYS A 289 -23.26 -11.13 -6.73
N ASN A 290 -24.43 -11.69 -6.37
CA ASN A 290 -24.61 -13.10 -6.07
C ASN A 290 -23.62 -13.62 -5.00
N TRP A 291 -23.43 -12.83 -3.94
CA TRP A 291 -22.55 -13.17 -2.84
C TRP A 291 -23.30 -13.77 -1.64
N ASN A 292 -22.61 -14.62 -0.89
CA ASN A 292 -23.14 -15.17 0.36
C ASN A 292 -23.30 -14.08 1.42
N TYR A 293 -24.51 -13.89 1.93
CA TYR A 293 -24.83 -12.83 2.88
C TYR A 293 -24.02 -12.88 4.17
N ASP A 294 -23.83 -14.08 4.76
CA ASP A 294 -23.13 -14.24 6.03
C ASP A 294 -21.64 -13.95 5.91
N GLU A 295 -21.01 -14.37 4.80
CA GLU A 295 -19.61 -14.05 4.50
C GLU A 295 -19.43 -12.55 4.29
N VAL A 296 -20.29 -11.92 3.52
CA VAL A 296 -20.24 -10.49 3.24
C VAL A 296 -20.54 -9.64 4.47
N LYS A 297 -21.45 -10.09 5.34
CA LYS A 297 -21.71 -9.45 6.63
C LYS A 297 -20.47 -9.45 7.55
N LYS A 298 -19.72 -10.55 7.56
CA LYS A 298 -18.42 -10.59 8.27
C LYS A 298 -17.41 -9.62 7.67
N ALA A 299 -17.27 -9.63 6.35
CA ALA A 299 -16.40 -8.69 5.64
C ALA A 299 -16.75 -7.23 5.96
N TRP A 300 -18.05 -6.89 5.93
CA TRP A 300 -18.56 -5.58 6.29
C TRP A 300 -18.13 -5.16 7.71
N SER A 301 -18.42 -6.02 8.70
CA SER A 301 -18.04 -5.74 10.10
C SER A 301 -16.53 -5.62 10.29
N MET A 302 -15.73 -6.38 9.54
CA MET A 302 -14.27 -6.25 9.57
C MET A 302 -13.79 -4.89 9.03
N ILE A 303 -14.37 -4.43 7.94
CA ILE A 303 -14.06 -3.12 7.35
C ILE A 303 -14.45 -2.00 8.32
N GLU A 304 -15.66 -2.02 8.88
CA GLU A 304 -16.11 -1.04 9.88
C GLU A 304 -15.15 -0.98 11.06
N ARG A 305 -14.80 -2.12 11.63
CA ARG A 305 -13.86 -2.18 12.75
C ARG A 305 -12.48 -1.62 12.42
N LYS A 306 -11.92 -1.95 11.25
CA LYS A 306 -10.64 -1.40 10.81
C LYS A 306 -10.72 0.11 10.61
N LYS A 307 -11.80 0.60 10.02
CA LYS A 307 -12.07 2.03 9.82
C LYS A 307 -12.09 2.78 11.15
N GLU A 308 -12.79 2.26 12.17
CA GLU A 308 -12.85 2.84 13.52
C GLU A 308 -11.49 2.84 14.22
N LEU A 309 -10.82 1.68 14.26
CA LEU A 309 -9.54 1.53 14.94
C LEU A 309 -8.41 2.36 14.33
N SER A 310 -8.52 2.70 13.05
CA SER A 310 -7.51 3.47 12.32
C SER A 310 -7.84 4.98 12.17
N ILE A 311 -8.87 5.49 12.84
CA ILE A 311 -9.30 6.89 12.69
C ILE A 311 -8.16 7.88 13.01
N HIS A 312 -7.41 7.61 14.07
CA HIS A 312 -6.27 8.42 14.50
C HIS A 312 -5.14 8.52 13.46
N MET A 313 -5.10 7.60 12.51
CA MET A 313 -4.07 7.60 11.45
C MET A 313 -4.39 8.63 10.37
N ARG A 314 -5.67 8.95 10.17
CA ARG A 314 -6.17 9.86 9.13
C ARG A 314 -6.40 11.28 9.62
N GLU A 315 -6.46 11.47 10.93
CA GLU A 315 -6.75 12.77 11.53
C GLU A 315 -5.46 13.53 11.88
N MET A 316 -5.56 14.85 11.76
CA MET A 316 -4.55 15.74 12.31
C MET A 316 -4.52 15.60 13.83
N PRO A 317 -3.35 15.79 14.47
CA PRO A 317 -3.30 15.81 15.93
C PRO A 317 -4.30 16.81 16.50
N PRO A 318 -5.15 16.40 17.45
CA PRO A 318 -6.07 17.35 18.10
C PRO A 318 -5.28 18.44 18.83
N THR A 319 -5.75 19.67 18.69
CA THR A 319 -5.19 20.84 19.38
C THR A 319 -6.12 21.26 20.51
N PHE A 320 -5.54 21.87 21.54
CA PHE A 320 -6.32 22.49 22.60
C PHE A 320 -6.61 23.95 22.22
N ASP A 321 -7.88 24.32 22.16
CA ASP A 321 -8.32 25.68 21.92
C ASP A 321 -8.44 26.41 23.29
N PHE A 322 -7.88 27.64 23.37
CA PHE A 322 -7.94 28.50 24.56
C PHE A 322 -9.22 29.33 24.58
#